data_2959d82874ac03f3dc03cd789101d5b5
#
_entry.id   2959d82874ac03f3dc03cd789101d5b5
#
_cell.length_a   1.000
_cell.length_b   1.000
_cell.length_c   1.000
_cell.angle_alpha   90.00
_cell.angle_beta   90.00
_cell.angle_gamma   90.00
#
_symmetry.space_group_name_H-M   'P 1'
#
loop_
_entity.id
_entity.type
_entity.pdbx_description
1 polymer ?
#
loop_
_entity_poly.entity_id
_entity_poly.type
_entity_poly.pdbx_seq_one_letter_code
_entity_poly.pdbx_strand_id
1 'polypeptide(L)'
;MTTPILDFVRRYADSGTLRLHMPGHKGVPTLGCEGLDITEVAGADSLYAPTGVIRESEANATALFGSRATLYSTEGSSQCIRAMLALALRERKPKRILAGRNAHRSFLSACALCGADPDWLWPEAGEGLLSCTVRPETLARALDEAATGYAAVYVTSPDYLGRLADVSALAAVCHERGLPLLVDNAHGACLRFLPGARHPLEQGADLVCDSAHKTLPVLTGGAYLHIADPRFVPGAKQMLALFGSTSPSYLILASLDACNARLAGDYPMLLAEAARDTADLRRTLQALGWETVDADPLRITLRCDGTKAAARLRTQGMEPEYAGPDALVLMLTPENAAAARARVPAALGPCREAPPAPPPPLPRPERVCTVREALFAPQTSCPAQAAIGRICGAPTVACPPAVPIVTAGERIPEQALPLFQYYGVETVDVLL
;
A
#
# COMPACT_ATOMS: atom_id res chain seq x y z
N MET A 1 17.41 -20.49 -5.41
CA MET A 1 16.42 -20.02 -6.43
C MET A 1 17.17 -19.28 -7.51
N THR A 2 16.79 -19.46 -8.78
CA THR A 2 17.39 -18.75 -9.93
C THR A 2 16.98 -17.29 -9.97
N THR A 3 17.76 -16.44 -10.64
CA THR A 3 17.48 -15.03 -10.88
C THR A 3 17.44 -14.75 -12.40
N PRO A 4 16.43 -15.31 -13.12
CA PRO A 4 16.46 -15.34 -14.59
C PRO A 4 16.50 -13.95 -15.23
N ILE A 5 15.79 -12.96 -14.67
CA ILE A 5 15.80 -11.58 -15.18
C ILE A 5 17.13 -10.92 -14.89
N LEU A 6 17.60 -10.95 -13.64
CA LEU A 6 18.86 -10.32 -13.24
C LEU A 6 20.05 -10.93 -14.00
N ASP A 7 20.06 -12.26 -14.12
CA ASP A 7 21.13 -12.98 -14.85
C ASP A 7 21.13 -12.62 -16.34
N PHE A 8 19.94 -12.49 -16.94
CA PHE A 8 19.83 -12.04 -18.33
C PHE A 8 20.35 -10.61 -18.49
N VAL A 9 19.90 -9.68 -17.66
CA VAL A 9 20.29 -8.26 -17.74
C VAL A 9 21.79 -8.09 -17.55
N ARG A 10 22.42 -8.81 -16.61
CA ARG A 10 23.88 -8.80 -16.41
C ARG A 10 24.63 -9.32 -17.61
N ARG A 11 24.25 -10.51 -18.11
CA ARG A 11 24.90 -11.07 -19.34
C ARG A 11 24.75 -10.12 -20.52
N TYR A 12 23.60 -9.48 -20.67
CA TYR A 12 23.40 -8.51 -21.73
C TYR A 12 24.27 -7.27 -21.56
N ALA A 13 24.41 -6.74 -20.35
CA ALA A 13 25.29 -5.61 -20.05
C ALA A 13 26.77 -5.93 -20.41
N ASP A 14 27.22 -7.16 -20.12
CA ASP A 14 28.61 -7.61 -20.33
C ASP A 14 28.87 -8.11 -21.75
N SER A 15 27.86 -8.22 -22.62
CA SER A 15 27.96 -8.83 -23.94
C SER A 15 28.72 -7.99 -24.97
N GLY A 16 29.00 -6.72 -24.70
CA GLY A 16 29.56 -5.79 -25.66
C GLY A 16 28.63 -5.43 -26.83
N THR A 17 27.35 -5.79 -26.76
CA THR A 17 26.38 -5.54 -27.81
C THR A 17 26.22 -4.04 -28.07
N LEU A 18 26.38 -3.62 -29.34
CA LEU A 18 26.06 -2.26 -29.75
C LEU A 18 24.56 -2.04 -29.72
N ARG A 19 24.11 -1.19 -28.78
CA ARG A 19 22.69 -0.94 -28.52
C ARG A 19 22.08 0.02 -29.56
N LEU A 20 21.48 -0.52 -30.60
CA LEU A 20 20.75 0.24 -31.64
C LEU A 20 19.23 0.39 -31.29
N HIS A 21 18.84 0.03 -30.09
CA HIS A 21 17.50 0.07 -29.53
C HIS A 21 17.41 1.09 -28.37
N MET A 22 16.21 1.38 -27.86
CA MET A 22 16.01 2.13 -26.63
C MET A 22 16.56 1.36 -25.41
N PRO A 23 16.88 1.97 -24.26
CA PRO A 23 16.78 3.40 -23.96
C PRO A 23 17.81 4.29 -24.66
N GLY A 24 17.56 5.62 -24.63
CA GLY A 24 18.40 6.61 -25.31
C GLY A 24 19.84 6.74 -24.82
N HIS A 25 20.12 6.40 -23.55
CA HIS A 25 21.46 6.42 -22.96
C HIS A 25 22.40 5.30 -23.49
N LYS A 26 21.85 4.29 -24.18
CA LYS A 26 22.63 3.19 -24.82
C LYS A 26 23.55 2.41 -23.86
N GLY A 27 23.28 2.45 -22.55
CA GLY A 27 24.13 1.85 -21.51
C GLY A 27 25.33 2.69 -21.09
N VAL A 28 25.48 3.90 -21.62
CA VAL A 28 26.54 4.82 -21.20
C VAL A 28 26.22 5.35 -19.79
N PRO A 29 27.13 5.17 -18.81
CA PRO A 29 26.85 5.48 -17.43
C PRO A 29 26.75 7.01 -17.19
N THR A 30 25.66 7.42 -16.53
CA THR A 30 25.42 8.75 -15.96
C THR A 30 25.12 8.61 -14.48
N LEU A 31 24.23 7.68 -14.11
CA LEU A 31 23.90 7.31 -12.74
C LEU A 31 24.67 6.07 -12.26
N GLY A 32 25.26 5.31 -13.17
CA GLY A 32 26.01 4.09 -12.89
C GLY A 32 25.20 2.79 -13.06
N CYS A 33 23.91 2.86 -13.31
CA CYS A 33 23.03 1.68 -13.51
C CYS A 33 22.57 1.47 -14.96
N GLU A 34 22.91 2.37 -15.89
CA GLU A 34 22.41 2.38 -17.26
C GLU A 34 22.83 1.12 -18.06
N GLY A 35 23.93 0.48 -17.66
CA GLY A 35 24.33 -0.81 -18.22
C GLY A 35 23.29 -1.90 -18.03
N LEU A 36 22.57 -1.86 -16.92
CA LEU A 36 21.51 -2.81 -16.53
C LEU A 36 20.12 -2.38 -17.00
N ASP A 37 19.93 -1.12 -17.43
CA ASP A 37 18.65 -0.63 -17.93
C ASP A 37 18.50 -0.98 -19.42
N ILE A 38 17.59 -1.90 -19.70
CA ILE A 38 17.32 -2.43 -21.04
C ILE A 38 15.83 -2.32 -21.37
N THR A 39 15.45 -2.75 -22.54
CA THR A 39 14.06 -2.88 -22.98
C THR A 39 13.77 -4.33 -23.39
N GLU A 40 12.62 -4.61 -23.99
CA GLU A 40 12.16 -5.90 -24.50
C GLU A 40 13.01 -6.35 -25.72
N VAL A 41 14.32 -6.51 -25.52
CA VAL A 41 15.21 -7.08 -26.55
C VAL A 41 15.04 -8.60 -26.64
N ALA A 42 15.59 -9.22 -27.69
CA ALA A 42 15.50 -10.66 -27.88
C ALA A 42 16.02 -11.42 -26.63
N GLY A 43 15.16 -12.23 -26.03
CA GLY A 43 15.43 -13.01 -24.81
C GLY A 43 15.15 -12.28 -23.50
N ALA A 44 14.88 -10.97 -23.49
CA ALA A 44 14.52 -10.21 -22.29
C ALA A 44 13.07 -10.46 -21.82
N ASP A 45 12.23 -11.02 -22.71
CA ASP A 45 10.80 -11.25 -22.45
C ASP A 45 9.95 -9.96 -22.48
N SER A 46 8.64 -10.07 -22.28
CA SER A 46 7.70 -8.95 -22.20
C SER A 46 6.83 -9.07 -20.96
N LEU A 47 6.72 -8.00 -20.16
CA LEU A 47 6.05 -8.04 -18.85
C LEU A 47 4.59 -8.51 -18.94
N TYR A 48 3.85 -8.07 -19.96
CA TYR A 48 2.42 -8.37 -20.07
C TYR A 48 2.07 -9.60 -20.92
N ALA A 49 3.06 -10.16 -21.61
CA ALA A 49 2.93 -11.40 -22.37
C ALA A 49 4.17 -12.31 -22.16
N PRO A 50 4.53 -12.64 -20.92
CA PRO A 50 5.81 -13.29 -20.62
C PRO A 50 5.80 -14.74 -21.08
N THR A 51 6.88 -15.14 -21.75
CA THR A 51 7.12 -16.52 -22.20
C THR A 51 8.49 -17.06 -21.80
N GLY A 52 9.39 -16.18 -21.32
CA GLY A 52 10.78 -16.44 -20.97
C GLY A 52 11.13 -16.09 -19.54
N VAL A 53 12.16 -15.25 -19.37
CA VAL A 53 12.77 -14.95 -18.06
C VAL A 53 11.84 -14.27 -17.07
N ILE A 54 10.90 -13.44 -17.53
CA ILE A 54 9.91 -12.82 -16.65
C ILE A 54 8.92 -13.86 -16.17
N ARG A 55 8.44 -14.74 -17.06
CA ARG A 55 7.54 -15.84 -16.66
C ARG A 55 8.19 -16.77 -15.64
N GLU A 56 9.46 -17.11 -15.81
CA GLU A 56 10.21 -17.94 -14.86
C GLU A 56 10.32 -17.25 -13.50
N SER A 57 10.66 -15.95 -13.48
CA SER A 57 10.77 -15.17 -12.25
C SER A 57 9.41 -15.03 -11.52
N GLU A 58 8.32 -14.80 -12.25
CA GLU A 58 6.97 -14.77 -11.67
C GLU A 58 6.54 -16.14 -11.13
N ALA A 59 6.97 -17.24 -11.77
CA ALA A 59 6.74 -18.59 -11.24
C ALA A 59 7.50 -18.81 -9.93
N ASN A 60 8.74 -18.31 -9.82
CA ASN A 60 9.51 -18.31 -8.58
C ASN A 60 8.79 -17.56 -7.46
N ALA A 61 8.29 -16.35 -7.74
CA ALA A 61 7.50 -15.56 -6.78
C ALA A 61 6.20 -16.28 -6.40
N THR A 62 5.51 -16.88 -7.36
CA THR A 62 4.29 -17.68 -7.14
C THR A 62 4.55 -18.81 -6.14
N ALA A 63 5.65 -19.54 -6.30
CA ALA A 63 6.03 -20.61 -5.38
C ALA A 63 6.38 -20.09 -3.98
N LEU A 64 7.10 -18.97 -3.87
CA LEU A 64 7.48 -18.34 -2.60
C LEU A 64 6.27 -17.88 -1.79
N PHE A 65 5.35 -17.19 -2.43
CA PHE A 65 4.15 -16.66 -1.76
C PHE A 65 3.06 -17.72 -1.59
N GLY A 66 3.11 -18.84 -2.32
CA GLY A 66 2.11 -19.90 -2.26
C GLY A 66 0.76 -19.50 -2.88
N SER A 67 0.78 -18.58 -3.82
CA SER A 67 -0.39 -18.12 -4.56
C SER A 67 -0.71 -19.02 -5.77
N ARG A 68 -1.83 -18.77 -6.46
CA ARG A 68 -2.10 -19.38 -7.79
C ARG A 68 -1.31 -18.68 -8.90
N ALA A 69 -1.11 -17.37 -8.74
CA ALA A 69 -0.21 -16.57 -9.57
C ALA A 69 0.25 -15.36 -8.79
N THR A 70 1.53 -15.01 -8.94
CA THR A 70 2.11 -13.76 -8.50
C THR A 70 2.68 -13.03 -9.69
N LEU A 71 2.14 -11.86 -10.00
CA LEU A 71 2.48 -11.06 -11.16
C LEU A 71 3.19 -9.79 -10.74
N TYR A 72 4.15 -9.34 -11.54
CA TYR A 72 4.94 -8.15 -11.26
C TYR A 72 4.29 -6.87 -11.73
N SER A 73 4.52 -5.80 -10.97
CA SER A 73 4.30 -4.42 -11.35
C SER A 73 5.59 -3.62 -11.17
N THR A 74 5.88 -2.74 -12.11
CA THR A 74 6.95 -1.73 -12.02
C THR A 74 6.42 -0.34 -11.66
N GLU A 75 5.10 -0.23 -11.40
CA GLU A 75 4.40 1.02 -11.12
C GLU A 75 3.72 1.02 -9.74
N GLY A 76 4.29 0.24 -8.83
CA GLY A 76 3.82 0.12 -7.45
C GLY A 76 2.50 -0.64 -7.33
N SER A 77 2.05 -0.78 -6.08
CA SER A 77 0.73 -1.36 -5.79
C SER A 77 -0.43 -0.57 -6.39
N SER A 78 -0.22 0.68 -6.81
CA SER A 78 -1.26 1.48 -7.49
C SER A 78 -1.77 0.82 -8.76
N GLN A 79 -0.88 0.23 -9.57
CA GLN A 79 -1.25 -0.56 -10.74
C GLN A 79 -1.97 -1.84 -10.32
N CYS A 80 -1.45 -2.54 -9.30
CA CYS A 80 -2.05 -3.76 -8.77
C CYS A 80 -3.47 -3.52 -8.24
N ILE A 81 -3.71 -2.45 -7.49
CA ILE A 81 -5.04 -2.07 -6.97
C ILE A 81 -6.03 -1.85 -8.12
N ARG A 82 -5.62 -1.11 -9.17
CA ARG A 82 -6.47 -0.89 -10.34
C ARG A 82 -6.79 -2.21 -11.06
N ALA A 83 -5.81 -3.08 -11.22
CA ALA A 83 -6.00 -4.40 -11.82
C ALA A 83 -6.91 -5.30 -10.97
N MET A 84 -6.76 -5.33 -9.64
CA MET A 84 -7.62 -6.07 -8.72
C MET A 84 -9.09 -5.66 -8.86
N LEU A 85 -9.36 -4.33 -8.84
CA LEU A 85 -10.72 -3.84 -9.00
C LEU A 85 -11.28 -4.20 -10.38
N ALA A 86 -10.51 -4.01 -11.44
CA ALA A 86 -10.95 -4.35 -12.80
C ALA A 86 -11.29 -5.84 -12.93
N LEU A 87 -10.48 -6.74 -12.33
CA LEU A 87 -10.75 -8.17 -12.29
C LEU A 87 -12.04 -8.50 -11.52
N ALA A 88 -12.21 -7.92 -10.34
CA ALA A 88 -13.38 -8.16 -9.50
C ALA A 88 -14.69 -7.64 -10.12
N LEU A 89 -14.60 -6.55 -10.90
CA LEU A 89 -15.75 -5.88 -11.51
C LEU A 89 -16.11 -6.39 -12.92
N ARG A 90 -15.24 -7.21 -13.55
CA ARG A 90 -15.36 -7.58 -14.96
C ARG A 90 -16.70 -8.21 -15.31
N GLU A 91 -17.20 -9.09 -14.46
CA GLU A 91 -18.41 -9.88 -14.72
C GLU A 91 -19.52 -9.67 -13.67
N ARG A 92 -19.34 -8.68 -12.77
CA ARG A 92 -20.25 -8.46 -11.65
C ARG A 92 -21.05 -7.17 -11.79
N LYS A 93 -22.28 -7.22 -11.35
CA LYS A 93 -23.18 -6.07 -11.17
C LYS A 93 -23.92 -6.23 -9.84
N PRO A 94 -24.19 -5.13 -9.10
CA PRO A 94 -23.80 -3.75 -9.41
C PRO A 94 -22.29 -3.52 -9.29
N LYS A 95 -21.76 -2.46 -9.91
CA LYS A 95 -20.36 -2.05 -9.78
C LYS A 95 -20.15 -1.25 -8.48
N ARG A 96 -20.42 -1.88 -7.35
CA ARG A 96 -20.23 -1.31 -6.01
C ARG A 96 -19.24 -2.15 -5.23
N ILE A 97 -18.40 -1.49 -4.45
CA ILE A 97 -17.37 -2.10 -3.60
C ILE A 97 -17.63 -1.65 -2.16
N LEU A 98 -17.75 -2.57 -1.23
CA LEU A 98 -17.74 -2.24 0.19
C LEU A 98 -16.29 -2.17 0.66
N ALA A 99 -15.83 -1.01 1.11
CA ALA A 99 -14.42 -0.75 1.37
C ALA A 99 -14.18 -0.12 2.74
N GLY A 100 -13.06 -0.48 3.39
CA GLY A 100 -12.56 0.25 4.54
C GLY A 100 -12.26 1.71 4.17
N ARG A 101 -12.65 2.67 5.03
CA ARG A 101 -12.46 4.11 4.77
C ARG A 101 -10.99 4.50 4.63
N ASN A 102 -10.04 3.71 5.14
CA ASN A 102 -8.61 3.89 4.99
C ASN A 102 -8.05 3.39 3.65
N ALA A 103 -8.90 3.27 2.63
CA ALA A 103 -8.46 2.89 1.30
C ALA A 103 -7.56 3.97 0.69
N HIS A 104 -6.42 3.55 0.14
CA HIS A 104 -5.47 4.47 -0.50
C HIS A 104 -6.10 5.18 -1.70
N ARG A 105 -5.65 6.41 -2.02
CA ARG A 105 -6.14 7.19 -3.18
C ARG A 105 -6.17 6.43 -4.50
N SER A 106 -5.28 5.43 -4.68
CA SER A 106 -5.27 4.56 -5.86
C SER A 106 -6.53 3.72 -5.99
N PHE A 107 -7.18 3.35 -4.87
CA PHE A 107 -8.47 2.67 -4.87
C PHE A 107 -9.57 3.57 -5.47
N LEU A 108 -9.63 4.85 -5.07
CA LEU A 108 -10.60 5.80 -5.63
C LEU A 108 -10.33 6.09 -7.12
N SER A 109 -9.07 6.21 -7.50
CA SER A 109 -8.70 6.29 -8.92
C SER A 109 -9.16 5.04 -9.69
N ALA A 110 -9.01 3.85 -9.10
CA ALA A 110 -9.49 2.61 -9.70
C ALA A 110 -11.03 2.59 -9.81
N CYS A 111 -11.75 3.04 -8.77
CA CYS A 111 -13.21 3.19 -8.82
C CYS A 111 -13.64 4.08 -9.99
N ALA A 112 -13.03 5.25 -10.14
CA ALA A 112 -13.34 6.17 -11.24
C ALA A 112 -13.07 5.56 -12.63
N LEU A 113 -11.91 4.90 -12.79
CA LEU A 113 -11.50 4.29 -14.06
C LEU A 113 -12.39 3.10 -14.44
N CYS A 114 -12.79 2.29 -13.45
CA CYS A 114 -13.64 1.11 -13.67
C CYS A 114 -15.15 1.42 -13.65
N GLY A 115 -15.54 2.66 -13.34
CA GLY A 115 -16.95 3.07 -13.21
C GLY A 115 -17.63 2.38 -12.03
N ALA A 116 -16.95 2.28 -10.90
CA ALA A 116 -17.45 1.71 -9.67
C ALA A 116 -17.57 2.79 -8.58
N ASP A 117 -18.43 2.55 -7.62
CA ASP A 117 -18.58 3.41 -6.44
C ASP A 117 -18.31 2.63 -5.14
N PRO A 118 -17.55 3.23 -4.22
CA PRO A 118 -17.35 2.65 -2.90
C PRO A 118 -18.51 2.97 -1.95
N ASP A 119 -18.88 2.00 -1.11
CA ASP A 119 -19.54 2.28 0.15
C ASP A 119 -18.56 2.01 1.27
N TRP A 120 -18.67 2.76 2.37
CA TRP A 120 -17.61 2.81 3.35
C TRP A 120 -17.93 2.04 4.64
N LEU A 121 -17.00 1.19 5.04
CA LEU A 121 -16.84 0.75 6.40
C LEU A 121 -16.05 1.84 7.13
N TRP A 122 -16.68 2.46 8.11
CA TRP A 122 -16.13 3.62 8.82
C TRP A 122 -15.27 3.19 10.00
N PRO A 123 -14.20 3.98 10.34
CA PRO A 123 -13.43 3.76 11.55
C PRO A 123 -14.31 3.79 12.81
N GLU A 124 -13.88 3.09 13.85
CA GLU A 124 -14.52 3.17 15.15
C GLU A 124 -14.25 4.52 15.83
N ALA A 125 -15.11 4.87 16.79
CA ALA A 125 -14.94 6.09 17.55
C ALA A 125 -13.58 6.10 18.26
N GLY A 126 -12.80 7.16 18.05
CA GLY A 126 -11.47 7.33 18.66
C GLY A 126 -10.29 6.79 17.84
N GLU A 127 -10.50 6.16 16.69
CA GLU A 127 -9.40 5.70 15.83
C GLU A 127 -8.68 6.85 15.07
N GLY A 128 -9.29 8.02 14.97
CA GLY A 128 -8.74 9.17 14.23
C GLY A 128 -8.67 8.92 12.72
N LEU A 129 -7.68 9.54 12.05
CA LEU A 129 -7.46 9.38 10.60
C LEU A 129 -6.35 8.38 10.25
N LEU A 130 -5.75 7.71 11.22
CA LEU A 130 -4.58 6.84 11.00
C LEU A 130 -4.95 5.36 10.88
N SER A 131 -6.14 4.98 11.36
CA SER A 131 -6.61 3.60 11.42
C SER A 131 -8.07 3.49 11.02
N CYS A 132 -8.44 2.33 10.51
CA CYS A 132 -9.83 1.95 10.27
C CYS A 132 -9.96 0.45 10.49
N THR A 133 -10.27 0.07 11.71
CA THR A 133 -10.47 -1.34 12.07
C THR A 133 -11.80 -1.82 11.50
N VAL A 134 -11.73 -2.79 10.60
CA VAL A 134 -12.91 -3.47 10.07
C VAL A 134 -13.15 -4.75 10.86
N ARG A 135 -14.24 -4.77 11.65
CA ARG A 135 -14.62 -5.97 12.40
C ARG A 135 -15.53 -6.89 11.56
N PRO A 136 -15.39 -8.22 11.70
CA PRO A 136 -16.22 -9.18 10.97
C PRO A 136 -17.72 -8.95 11.15
N GLU A 137 -18.16 -8.62 12.36
CA GLU A 137 -19.57 -8.38 12.68
C GLU A 137 -20.09 -7.10 12.00
N THR A 138 -19.26 -6.06 11.93
CA THR A 138 -19.59 -4.81 11.22
C THR A 138 -19.68 -5.05 9.73
N LEU A 139 -18.75 -5.83 9.18
CA LEU A 139 -18.78 -6.24 7.78
C LEU A 139 -20.03 -7.05 7.45
N ALA A 140 -20.33 -8.08 8.25
CA ALA A 140 -21.50 -8.94 8.05
C ALA A 140 -22.79 -8.10 8.04
N ARG A 141 -22.99 -7.27 9.05
CA ARG A 141 -24.15 -6.37 9.13
C ARG A 141 -24.26 -5.45 7.91
N ALA A 142 -23.16 -4.81 7.49
CA ALA A 142 -23.17 -3.92 6.34
C ALA A 142 -23.51 -4.64 5.02
N LEU A 143 -23.11 -5.90 4.89
CA LEU A 143 -23.46 -6.74 3.74
C LEU A 143 -24.92 -7.17 3.76
N ASP A 144 -25.47 -7.52 4.95
CA ASP A 144 -26.84 -7.98 5.12
C ASP A 144 -27.88 -6.83 5.00
N GLU A 145 -27.51 -5.61 5.42
CA GLU A 145 -28.36 -4.41 5.34
C GLU A 145 -28.33 -3.74 3.94
N ALA A 146 -27.45 -4.18 3.04
CA ALA A 146 -27.31 -3.57 1.73
C ALA A 146 -28.55 -3.80 0.85
N ALA A 147 -29.20 -2.74 0.43
CA ALA A 147 -30.36 -2.79 -0.49
C ALA A 147 -30.02 -3.37 -1.86
N THR A 148 -28.77 -3.24 -2.28
CA THR A 148 -28.19 -3.82 -3.51
C THR A 148 -26.87 -4.48 -3.15
N GLY A 149 -26.54 -5.60 -3.82
CA GLY A 149 -25.31 -6.33 -3.54
C GLY A 149 -24.03 -5.56 -3.88
N TYR A 150 -22.90 -6.16 -3.57
CA TYR A 150 -21.56 -5.69 -3.90
C TYR A 150 -20.86 -6.64 -4.88
N ALA A 151 -19.88 -6.11 -5.61
CA ALA A 151 -19.01 -6.92 -6.46
C ALA A 151 -17.85 -7.55 -5.68
N ALA A 152 -17.37 -6.86 -4.65
CA ALA A 152 -16.28 -7.29 -3.79
C ALA A 152 -16.27 -6.51 -2.48
N VAL A 153 -15.48 -6.99 -1.51
CA VAL A 153 -15.06 -6.25 -0.32
C VAL A 153 -13.58 -5.89 -0.48
N TYR A 154 -13.20 -4.67 -0.07
CA TYR A 154 -11.83 -4.19 -0.12
C TYR A 154 -11.38 -3.69 1.25
N VAL A 155 -10.24 -4.18 1.74
CA VAL A 155 -9.65 -3.75 3.03
C VAL A 155 -8.17 -3.48 2.90
N THR A 156 -7.65 -2.57 3.73
CA THR A 156 -6.22 -2.30 3.86
C THR A 156 -5.68 -2.95 5.12
N SER A 157 -4.70 -3.83 4.99
CA SER A 157 -4.03 -4.50 6.11
C SER A 157 -2.61 -4.91 5.71
N PRO A 158 -1.57 -4.47 6.45
CA PRO A 158 -1.60 -3.56 7.60
C PRO A 158 -2.15 -2.16 7.26
N ASP A 159 -2.74 -1.50 8.26
CA ASP A 159 -3.04 -0.08 8.12
C ASP A 159 -1.77 0.79 8.24
N TYR A 160 -1.91 2.12 8.19
CA TYR A 160 -0.76 3.02 8.20
C TYR A 160 0.00 3.00 9.54
N LEU A 161 -0.68 2.70 10.65
CA LEU A 161 -0.05 2.50 11.97
C LEU A 161 0.61 1.13 12.13
N GLY A 162 0.38 0.21 11.19
CA GLY A 162 0.85 -1.17 11.23
C GLY A 162 -0.12 -2.16 11.87
N ARG A 163 -1.36 -1.77 12.17
CA ARG A 163 -2.35 -2.69 12.71
C ARG A 163 -2.78 -3.69 11.65
N LEU A 164 -2.92 -4.94 12.08
CA LEU A 164 -3.35 -6.04 11.22
C LEU A 164 -4.85 -6.28 11.40
N ALA A 165 -5.58 -6.41 10.28
CA ALA A 165 -6.95 -6.88 10.30
C ALA A 165 -7.01 -8.40 10.51
N ASP A 166 -8.11 -8.91 11.06
CA ASP A 166 -8.42 -10.34 11.06
C ASP A 166 -8.95 -10.76 9.68
N VAL A 167 -8.02 -10.84 8.72
CA VAL A 167 -8.35 -11.16 7.33
C VAL A 167 -9.03 -12.52 7.22
N SER A 168 -8.72 -13.49 8.10
CA SER A 168 -9.32 -14.81 8.09
C SER A 168 -10.82 -14.74 8.39
N ALA A 169 -11.20 -14.02 9.43
CA ALA A 169 -12.61 -13.84 9.77
C ALA A 169 -13.35 -12.99 8.71
N LEU A 170 -12.70 -11.95 8.16
CA LEU A 170 -13.27 -11.14 7.08
C LEU A 170 -13.49 -11.98 5.80
N ALA A 171 -12.53 -12.83 5.44
CA ALA A 171 -12.65 -13.75 4.30
C ALA A 171 -13.82 -14.71 4.47
N ALA A 172 -13.99 -15.31 5.66
CA ALA A 172 -15.11 -16.18 5.96
C ALA A 172 -16.46 -15.48 5.74
N VAL A 173 -16.62 -14.27 6.27
CA VAL A 173 -17.84 -13.44 6.08
C VAL A 173 -18.11 -13.15 4.61
N CYS A 174 -17.07 -12.84 3.83
CA CYS A 174 -17.20 -12.59 2.40
C CYS A 174 -17.60 -13.85 1.62
N HIS A 175 -16.89 -14.94 1.87
CA HIS A 175 -17.08 -16.20 1.14
C HIS A 175 -18.46 -16.85 1.41
N GLU A 176 -18.99 -16.75 2.64
CA GLU A 176 -20.36 -17.17 2.96
C GLU A 176 -21.41 -16.46 2.09
N ARG A 177 -21.09 -15.26 1.59
CA ARG A 177 -21.97 -14.45 0.72
C ARG A 177 -21.53 -14.45 -0.75
N GLY A 178 -20.59 -15.33 -1.13
CA GLY A 178 -20.08 -15.47 -2.50
C GLY A 178 -19.33 -14.25 -3.02
N LEU A 179 -18.79 -13.42 -2.12
CA LEU A 179 -18.04 -12.22 -2.45
C LEU A 179 -16.53 -12.48 -2.33
N PRO A 180 -15.70 -11.96 -3.25
CA PRO A 180 -14.26 -11.97 -3.08
C PRO A 180 -13.82 -10.89 -2.09
N LEU A 181 -12.77 -11.21 -1.30
CA LEU A 181 -12.05 -10.28 -0.46
C LEU A 181 -10.77 -9.84 -1.14
N LEU A 182 -10.64 -8.53 -1.38
CA LEU A 182 -9.48 -7.86 -1.93
C LEU A 182 -8.71 -7.19 -0.79
N VAL A 183 -7.41 -7.45 -0.68
CA VAL A 183 -6.60 -6.87 0.40
C VAL A 183 -5.46 -6.02 -0.17
N ASP A 184 -5.45 -4.76 0.21
CA ASP A 184 -4.30 -3.88 0.03
C ASP A 184 -3.31 -4.13 1.18
N ASN A 185 -2.32 -4.95 0.88
CA ASN A 185 -1.24 -5.32 1.80
C ASN A 185 0.06 -4.54 1.46
N ALA A 186 -0.08 -3.32 0.94
CA ALA A 186 1.07 -2.54 0.48
C ALA A 186 2.18 -2.38 1.52
N HIS A 187 1.86 -2.43 2.80
CA HIS A 187 2.80 -2.34 3.91
C HIS A 187 3.20 -3.68 4.53
N GLY A 188 2.75 -4.82 3.98
CA GLY A 188 2.87 -6.12 4.60
C GLY A 188 3.57 -7.20 3.76
N ALA A 189 4.28 -6.87 2.67
CA ALA A 189 4.94 -7.87 1.83
C ALA A 189 5.88 -8.80 2.61
N CYS A 190 6.57 -8.28 3.64
CA CYS A 190 7.47 -9.05 4.50
C CYS A 190 6.75 -10.05 5.41
N LEU A 191 5.45 -9.89 5.69
CA LEU A 191 4.68 -10.73 6.62
C LEU A 191 4.67 -12.20 6.22
N ARG A 192 4.75 -12.49 4.92
CA ARG A 192 4.84 -13.87 4.40
C ARG A 192 6.03 -14.64 4.93
N PHE A 193 7.10 -13.94 5.28
CA PHE A 193 8.41 -14.51 5.62
C PHE A 193 8.79 -14.34 7.09
N LEU A 194 7.88 -13.79 7.90
CA LEU A 194 8.07 -13.63 9.34
C LEU A 194 7.48 -14.81 10.12
N PRO A 195 8.09 -15.25 11.23
CA PRO A 195 7.53 -16.27 12.11
C PRO A 195 6.15 -15.85 12.63
N GLY A 196 5.16 -16.75 12.56
CA GLY A 196 3.79 -16.44 12.96
C GLY A 196 3.08 -15.45 12.02
N ALA A 197 3.57 -15.36 10.79
CA ALA A 197 3.08 -14.46 9.76
C ALA A 197 1.58 -14.52 9.58
N ARG A 198 1.06 -13.36 9.19
CA ARG A 198 -0.37 -13.18 8.88
C ARG A 198 -0.52 -12.49 7.54
N HIS A 199 0.21 -13.03 6.54
CA HIS A 199 0.04 -12.53 5.17
C HIS A 199 -1.38 -12.85 4.68
N PRO A 200 -2.09 -11.90 4.05
CA PRO A 200 -3.49 -12.08 3.64
C PRO A 200 -3.77 -13.31 2.76
N LEU A 201 -2.80 -13.74 1.95
CA LEU A 201 -2.91 -14.99 1.16
C LEU A 201 -3.14 -16.23 2.03
N GLU A 202 -2.48 -16.31 3.19
CA GLU A 202 -2.60 -17.43 4.12
C GLU A 202 -3.91 -17.39 4.92
N GLN A 203 -4.57 -16.22 4.91
CA GLN A 203 -5.79 -15.93 5.65
C GLN A 203 -7.05 -15.95 4.77
N GLY A 204 -6.94 -16.34 3.50
CA GLY A 204 -8.08 -16.54 2.61
C GLY A 204 -8.47 -15.32 1.76
N ALA A 205 -7.64 -14.29 1.65
CA ALA A 205 -7.88 -13.23 0.68
C ALA A 205 -7.78 -13.76 -0.76
N ASP A 206 -8.68 -13.32 -1.63
CA ASP A 206 -8.75 -13.79 -3.03
C ASP A 206 -7.76 -13.09 -3.96
N LEU A 207 -7.58 -11.77 -3.75
CA LEU A 207 -6.62 -10.93 -4.44
C LEU A 207 -5.88 -10.07 -3.42
N VAL A 208 -4.56 -10.00 -3.53
CA VAL A 208 -3.70 -9.22 -2.63
C VAL A 208 -2.71 -8.41 -3.43
N CYS A 209 -2.47 -7.16 -3.08
CA CYS A 209 -1.35 -6.40 -3.62
C CYS A 209 -0.32 -6.05 -2.55
N ASP A 210 0.95 -6.22 -2.90
CA ASP A 210 2.10 -5.88 -2.06
C ASP A 210 2.93 -4.79 -2.74
N SER A 211 3.23 -3.70 -2.02
CA SER A 211 4.32 -2.82 -2.42
C SER A 211 5.64 -3.41 -1.93
N ALA A 212 6.26 -4.27 -2.72
CA ALA A 212 7.50 -4.95 -2.34
C ALA A 212 8.57 -3.94 -1.86
N HIS A 213 8.69 -2.80 -2.56
CA HIS A 213 9.66 -1.75 -2.28
C HIS A 213 9.51 -1.06 -0.92
N LYS A 214 8.38 -1.25 -0.20
CA LYS A 214 8.19 -0.64 1.13
C LYS A 214 8.80 -1.45 2.25
N THR A 215 8.80 -2.78 2.16
CA THR A 215 9.18 -3.67 3.26
C THR A 215 10.16 -4.78 2.86
N LEU A 216 10.49 -4.87 1.59
CA LEU A 216 11.48 -5.81 1.03
C LEU A 216 12.57 -5.05 0.26
N PRO A 217 13.75 -5.63 0.04
CA PRO A 217 14.88 -4.97 -0.63
C PRO A 217 14.66 -4.88 -2.15
N VAL A 218 13.69 -4.09 -2.55
CA VAL A 218 13.28 -3.87 -3.95
C VAL A 218 13.33 -2.39 -4.27
N LEU A 219 13.69 -2.04 -5.51
CA LEU A 219 13.69 -0.66 -5.98
C LEU A 219 12.26 -0.07 -5.95
N THR A 220 12.16 1.22 -5.68
CA THR A 220 10.88 1.96 -5.66
C THR A 220 10.08 1.72 -6.94
N GLY A 221 8.81 1.38 -6.79
CA GLY A 221 7.93 1.00 -7.90
C GLY A 221 7.73 -0.51 -8.03
N GLY A 222 8.62 -1.34 -7.46
CA GLY A 222 8.43 -2.80 -7.48
C GLY A 222 7.29 -3.26 -6.57
N ALA A 223 6.35 -4.02 -7.15
CA ALA A 223 5.18 -4.52 -6.45
C ALA A 223 4.73 -5.89 -6.99
N TYR A 224 3.93 -6.59 -6.20
CA TYR A 224 3.31 -7.86 -6.58
C TYR A 224 1.79 -7.73 -6.61
N LEU A 225 1.18 -8.36 -7.59
CA LEU A 225 -0.23 -8.74 -7.59
C LEU A 225 -0.32 -10.23 -7.36
N HIS A 226 -0.84 -10.64 -6.22
CA HIS A 226 -1.07 -12.03 -5.86
C HIS A 226 -2.52 -12.42 -6.11
N ILE A 227 -2.71 -13.57 -6.70
CA ILE A 227 -4.01 -14.16 -7.03
C ILE A 227 -4.12 -15.50 -6.30
N ALA A 228 -5.04 -15.63 -5.36
CA ALA A 228 -5.34 -16.86 -4.66
C ALA A 228 -6.52 -17.60 -5.31
N ASP A 229 -7.56 -16.89 -5.71
CA ASP A 229 -8.71 -17.46 -6.41
C ASP A 229 -8.41 -17.65 -7.90
N PRO A 230 -8.40 -18.91 -8.40
CA PRO A 230 -8.06 -19.22 -9.79
C PRO A 230 -8.98 -18.54 -10.82
N ARG A 231 -10.18 -18.12 -10.45
CA ARG A 231 -11.12 -17.39 -11.33
C ARG A 231 -10.52 -16.08 -11.86
N PHE A 232 -9.62 -15.46 -11.12
CA PHE A 232 -9.00 -14.17 -11.48
C PHE A 232 -7.69 -14.30 -12.28
N VAL A 233 -7.13 -15.51 -12.44
CA VAL A 233 -5.90 -15.72 -13.23
C VAL A 233 -6.09 -15.37 -14.71
N PRO A 234 -7.20 -15.83 -15.39
CA PRO A 234 -7.40 -15.46 -16.78
C PRO A 234 -7.61 -13.94 -16.95
N GLY A 235 -6.79 -13.33 -17.78
CA GLY A 235 -6.87 -11.89 -18.08
C GLY A 235 -6.17 -10.96 -17.08
N ALA A 236 -5.53 -11.49 -16.02
CA ALA A 236 -4.86 -10.67 -15.02
C ALA A 236 -3.71 -9.82 -15.62
N LYS A 237 -2.90 -10.40 -16.50
CA LYS A 237 -1.86 -9.66 -17.25
C LYS A 237 -2.44 -8.56 -18.12
N GLN A 238 -3.60 -8.80 -18.75
CA GLN A 238 -4.29 -7.79 -19.56
C GLN A 238 -4.79 -6.62 -18.69
N MET A 239 -5.28 -6.91 -17.47
CA MET A 239 -5.70 -5.85 -16.54
C MET A 239 -4.51 -5.07 -16.01
N LEU A 240 -3.36 -5.70 -15.75
CA LEU A 240 -2.13 -4.97 -15.44
C LEU A 240 -1.68 -4.10 -16.61
N ALA A 241 -1.68 -4.62 -17.83
CA ALA A 241 -1.31 -3.89 -19.04
C ALA A 241 -2.19 -2.65 -19.27
N LEU A 242 -3.48 -2.76 -18.97
CA LEU A 242 -4.44 -1.64 -19.14
C LEU A 242 -4.07 -0.41 -18.29
N PHE A 243 -3.40 -0.61 -17.15
CA PHE A 243 -3.04 0.43 -16.19
C PHE A 243 -1.55 0.69 -16.08
N GLY A 244 -0.74 0.06 -16.92
CA GLY A 244 0.71 0.16 -16.88
C GLY A 244 1.33 0.73 -18.16
N SER A 245 2.59 1.10 -18.04
CA SER A 245 3.40 1.51 -19.19
C SER A 245 3.74 0.32 -20.07
N THR A 246 3.80 0.53 -21.39
CA THR A 246 4.34 -0.45 -22.35
C THR A 246 5.87 -0.54 -22.30
N SER A 247 6.53 0.28 -21.47
CA SER A 247 7.98 0.29 -21.29
C SER A 247 8.33 0.06 -19.82
N PRO A 248 8.16 -1.18 -19.30
CA PRO A 248 8.44 -1.47 -17.91
C PRO A 248 9.94 -1.34 -17.60
N SER A 249 10.29 -0.87 -16.40
CA SER A 249 11.67 -0.77 -15.95
C SER A 249 12.27 -2.14 -15.66
N TYR A 250 13.27 -2.55 -16.43
CA TYR A 250 14.03 -3.79 -16.18
C TYR A 250 14.89 -3.73 -14.92
N LEU A 251 15.27 -2.54 -14.46
CA LEU A 251 15.94 -2.37 -13.15
C LEU A 251 15.01 -2.79 -12.02
N ILE A 252 13.73 -2.36 -12.08
CA ILE A 252 12.73 -2.75 -11.07
C ILE A 252 12.42 -4.26 -11.17
N LEU A 253 12.26 -4.81 -12.38
CA LEU A 253 12.03 -6.24 -12.59
C LEU A 253 13.20 -7.08 -12.06
N ALA A 254 14.43 -6.69 -12.34
CA ALA A 254 15.63 -7.36 -11.84
C ALA A 254 15.76 -7.26 -10.31
N SER A 255 15.30 -6.15 -9.71
CA SER A 255 15.28 -6.01 -8.24
C SER A 255 14.26 -6.92 -7.58
N LEU A 256 13.06 -7.12 -8.17
CA LEU A 256 12.07 -8.08 -7.72
C LEU A 256 12.61 -9.52 -7.80
N ASP A 257 13.25 -9.85 -8.92
CA ASP A 257 13.86 -11.16 -9.16
C ASP A 257 14.99 -11.46 -8.16
N ALA A 258 15.88 -10.50 -7.93
CA ALA A 258 16.94 -10.61 -6.92
C ALA A 258 16.37 -10.76 -5.50
N CYS A 259 15.28 -10.04 -5.18
CA CYS A 259 14.60 -10.13 -3.91
C CYS A 259 14.03 -11.54 -3.69
N ASN A 260 13.42 -12.17 -4.70
CA ASN A 260 12.91 -13.53 -4.60
C ASN A 260 14.02 -14.53 -4.23
N ALA A 261 15.21 -14.39 -4.81
CA ALA A 261 16.34 -15.26 -4.48
C ALA A 261 16.79 -15.08 -3.01
N ARG A 262 16.81 -13.83 -2.50
CA ARG A 262 17.09 -13.55 -1.09
C ARG A 262 16.02 -14.13 -0.16
N LEU A 263 14.75 -14.00 -0.54
CA LEU A 263 13.62 -14.54 0.24
C LEU A 263 13.61 -16.08 0.27
N ALA A 264 14.10 -16.72 -0.77
CA ALA A 264 14.31 -18.17 -0.79
C ALA A 264 15.57 -18.62 -0.02
N GLY A 265 16.44 -17.69 0.37
CA GLY A 265 17.71 -17.93 1.06
C GLY A 265 17.69 -17.48 2.51
N ASP A 266 18.53 -16.53 2.83
CA ASP A 266 18.84 -16.06 4.19
C ASP A 266 17.91 -14.95 4.71
N TYR A 267 17.24 -14.26 3.82
CA TYR A 267 16.47 -13.05 4.20
C TYR A 267 15.34 -13.30 5.23
N PRO A 268 14.62 -14.44 5.24
CA PRO A 268 13.66 -14.73 6.31
C PRO A 268 14.29 -14.78 7.71
N MET A 269 15.52 -15.27 7.82
CA MET A 269 16.25 -15.26 9.10
C MET A 269 16.60 -13.83 9.52
N LEU A 270 17.05 -13.00 8.59
CA LEU A 270 17.33 -11.58 8.84
C LEU A 270 16.07 -10.80 9.22
N LEU A 271 14.93 -11.08 8.58
CA LEU A 271 13.62 -10.52 8.96
C LEU A 271 13.24 -10.89 10.41
N ALA A 272 13.45 -12.15 10.81
CA ALA A 272 13.20 -12.58 12.17
C ALA A 272 14.13 -11.90 13.19
N GLU A 273 15.39 -11.62 12.85
CA GLU A 273 16.31 -10.82 13.68
C GLU A 273 15.83 -9.38 13.79
N ALA A 274 15.47 -8.74 12.66
CA ALA A 274 14.94 -7.40 12.67
C ALA A 274 13.65 -7.27 13.50
N ALA A 275 12.79 -8.28 13.47
CA ALA A 275 11.59 -8.31 14.31
C ALA A 275 11.93 -8.38 15.81
N ARG A 276 12.99 -9.13 16.21
CA ARG A 276 13.49 -9.13 17.59
C ARG A 276 14.05 -7.76 17.99
N ASP A 277 14.87 -7.16 17.15
CA ASP A 277 15.42 -5.81 17.37
C ASP A 277 14.30 -4.76 17.50
N THR A 278 13.27 -4.87 16.68
CA THR A 278 12.08 -3.99 16.73
C THR A 278 11.32 -4.17 18.06
N ALA A 279 11.14 -5.41 18.51
CA ALA A 279 10.49 -5.69 19.78
C ALA A 279 11.30 -5.14 20.97
N ASP A 280 12.64 -5.26 20.93
CA ASP A 280 13.52 -4.69 21.93
C ASP A 280 13.46 -3.17 21.95
N LEU A 281 13.48 -2.54 20.79
CA LEU A 281 13.31 -1.09 20.64
C LEU A 281 11.97 -0.64 21.22
N ARG A 282 10.88 -1.34 20.91
CA ARG A 282 9.54 -1.03 21.43
C ARG A 282 9.53 -1.07 22.96
N ARG A 283 10.10 -2.12 23.58
CA ARG A 283 10.21 -2.23 25.04
C ARG A 283 11.04 -1.10 25.65
N THR A 284 12.14 -0.74 25.01
CA THR A 284 13.01 0.36 25.47
C THR A 284 12.26 1.70 25.43
N LEU A 285 11.53 1.98 24.36
CA LEU A 285 10.74 3.21 24.23
C LEU A 285 9.61 3.25 25.27
N GLN A 286 8.93 2.12 25.52
CA GLN A 286 7.92 2.02 26.57
C GLN A 286 8.51 2.30 27.96
N ALA A 287 9.70 1.74 28.27
CA ALA A 287 10.42 2.02 29.52
C ALA A 287 10.83 3.49 29.66
N LEU A 288 11.02 4.20 28.55
CA LEU A 288 11.27 5.64 28.52
C LEU A 288 9.96 6.48 28.57
N GLY A 289 8.81 5.83 28.74
CA GLY A 289 7.51 6.50 28.89
C GLY A 289 6.77 6.81 27.57
N TRP A 290 7.27 6.31 26.41
CA TRP A 290 6.58 6.49 25.15
C TRP A 290 5.39 5.52 25.01
N GLU A 291 4.22 6.05 24.67
CA GLU A 291 3.05 5.23 24.34
C GLU A 291 3.20 4.63 22.93
N THR A 292 3.19 3.30 22.84
CA THR A 292 3.29 2.57 21.57
C THR A 292 1.93 2.02 21.15
N VAL A 293 1.66 2.05 19.85
CA VAL A 293 0.51 1.36 19.24
C VAL A 293 0.92 -0.07 18.93
N ASP A 294 0.01 -1.04 19.10
CA ASP A 294 0.21 -2.41 18.63
C ASP A 294 0.24 -2.41 17.10
N ALA A 295 1.30 -2.95 16.56
CA ALA A 295 1.64 -2.87 15.15
C ALA A 295 2.31 -4.15 14.65
N ASP A 296 2.47 -4.28 13.34
CA ASP A 296 3.24 -5.37 12.72
C ASP A 296 4.66 -5.48 13.31
N PRO A 297 5.32 -6.65 13.18
CA PRO A 297 6.60 -6.91 13.85
C PRO A 297 7.75 -5.97 13.47
N LEU A 298 7.65 -5.27 12.34
CA LEU A 298 8.70 -4.40 11.80
C LEU A 298 8.33 -2.91 11.84
N ARG A 299 7.31 -2.53 12.64
CA ARG A 299 6.88 -1.14 12.76
C ARG A 299 6.88 -0.68 14.21
N ILE A 300 7.33 0.55 14.41
CA ILE A 300 7.17 1.28 15.68
C ILE A 300 6.25 2.47 15.41
N THR A 301 5.14 2.50 16.10
CA THR A 301 4.21 3.63 16.08
C THR A 301 4.09 4.19 17.48
N LEU A 302 4.41 5.47 17.64
CA LEU A 302 4.34 6.19 18.90
C LEU A 302 3.15 7.16 18.85
N ARG A 303 2.36 7.19 19.93
CA ARG A 303 1.30 8.17 20.14
C ARG A 303 1.92 9.40 20.81
N CYS A 304 2.18 10.44 20.02
CA CYS A 304 2.89 11.64 20.48
C CYS A 304 2.71 12.79 19.47
N ASP A 305 3.17 13.99 19.83
CA ASP A 305 3.46 15.03 18.83
C ASP A 305 4.62 14.55 17.94
N GLY A 306 4.25 13.86 16.85
CA GLY A 306 5.20 13.25 15.92
C GLY A 306 6.10 14.28 15.24
N THR A 307 5.63 15.53 15.06
CA THR A 307 6.43 16.60 14.47
C THR A 307 7.63 16.95 15.36
N LYS A 308 7.41 17.08 16.67
CA LYS A 308 8.49 17.32 17.63
C LYS A 308 9.43 16.13 17.75
N ALA A 309 8.87 14.92 17.83
CA ALA A 309 9.66 13.69 17.89
C ALA A 309 10.54 13.52 16.64
N ALA A 310 9.99 13.77 15.44
CA ALA A 310 10.74 13.76 14.19
C ALA A 310 11.86 14.79 14.14
N ALA A 311 11.62 15.99 14.66
CA ALA A 311 12.67 17.02 14.76
C ALA A 311 13.87 16.53 15.58
N ARG A 312 13.64 15.83 16.72
CA ARG A 312 14.71 15.21 17.52
C ARG A 312 15.47 14.14 16.72
N LEU A 313 14.76 13.27 16.02
CA LEU A 313 15.38 12.23 15.18
C LEU A 313 16.24 12.85 14.06
N ARG A 314 15.72 13.89 13.38
CA ARG A 314 16.41 14.58 12.28
C ARG A 314 17.70 15.25 12.72
N THR A 315 17.77 15.79 13.96
CA THR A 315 19.04 16.34 14.50
C THR A 315 20.13 15.28 14.65
N GLN A 316 19.77 14.01 14.68
CA GLN A 316 20.66 12.84 14.76
C GLN A 316 20.76 12.10 13.40
N GLY A 317 20.33 12.72 12.31
CA GLY A 317 20.39 12.13 10.96
C GLY A 317 19.48 10.92 10.78
N MET A 318 18.29 10.92 11.40
CA MET A 318 17.28 9.86 11.25
C MET A 318 15.97 10.46 10.73
N GLU A 319 15.43 9.89 9.63
CA GLU A 319 14.17 10.33 9.02
C GLU A 319 13.07 9.29 9.29
N PRO A 320 11.93 9.65 9.90
CA PRO A 320 10.81 8.75 10.11
C PRO A 320 9.97 8.58 8.84
N GLU A 321 9.16 7.52 8.79
CA GLU A 321 8.17 7.30 7.73
C GLU A 321 7.04 8.34 7.78
N TYR A 322 6.56 8.64 8.97
CA TYR A 322 5.49 9.62 9.17
C TYR A 322 5.69 10.38 10.48
N ALA A 323 5.34 11.66 10.44
CA ALA A 323 5.31 12.55 11.60
C ALA A 323 4.10 13.48 11.47
N GLY A 324 3.12 13.30 12.33
CA GLY A 324 1.90 14.11 12.40
C GLY A 324 1.64 14.66 13.79
N PRO A 325 0.53 15.37 13.97
CA PRO A 325 0.19 15.98 15.26
C PRO A 325 -0.07 14.95 16.36
N ASP A 326 -0.38 13.71 16.00
CA ASP A 326 -0.87 12.67 16.92
C ASP A 326 -0.06 11.36 16.85
N ALA A 327 0.89 11.23 15.90
CA ALA A 327 1.71 10.02 15.80
C ALA A 327 3.06 10.24 15.11
N LEU A 328 4.01 9.39 15.47
CA LEU A 328 5.27 9.13 14.76
C LEU A 328 5.30 7.67 14.32
N VAL A 329 5.64 7.39 13.07
CA VAL A 329 5.77 6.03 12.54
C VAL A 329 7.18 5.80 12.03
N LEU A 330 7.80 4.70 12.48
CA LEU A 330 9.10 4.21 12.01
C LEU A 330 8.91 2.87 11.33
N MET A 331 9.45 2.72 10.12
CA MET A 331 9.49 1.46 9.40
C MET A 331 10.88 0.84 9.50
N LEU A 332 10.92 -0.43 9.89
CA LEU A 332 12.15 -1.16 10.12
C LEU A 332 12.27 -2.33 9.15
N THR A 333 13.50 -2.62 8.77
CA THR A 333 13.87 -3.75 7.92
C THR A 333 15.18 -4.33 8.44
N PRO A 334 15.64 -5.49 7.95
CA PRO A 334 16.97 -6.02 8.31
C PRO A 334 18.10 -5.00 8.13
N GLU A 335 17.95 -4.08 7.17
CA GLU A 335 18.98 -3.10 6.81
C GLU A 335 19.15 -1.98 7.86
N ASN A 336 18.14 -1.74 8.74
CA ASN A 336 18.18 -0.62 9.68
C ASN A 336 17.77 -0.95 11.11
N ALA A 337 17.18 -2.12 11.40
CA ALA A 337 16.59 -2.42 12.71
C ALA A 337 17.61 -2.37 13.85
N ALA A 338 18.79 -2.94 13.69
CA ALA A 338 19.87 -2.93 14.71
C ALA A 338 20.35 -1.48 14.98
N ALA A 339 20.54 -0.68 13.95
CA ALA A 339 20.93 0.72 14.08
C ALA A 339 19.82 1.55 14.75
N ALA A 340 18.57 1.32 14.40
CA ALA A 340 17.43 1.99 15.04
C ALA A 340 17.33 1.64 16.53
N ARG A 341 17.47 0.36 16.90
CA ARG A 341 17.50 -0.09 18.28
C ARG A 341 18.57 0.62 19.10
N ALA A 342 19.75 0.82 18.54
CA ALA A 342 20.86 1.50 19.22
C ALA A 342 20.67 3.02 19.32
N ARG A 343 20.12 3.69 18.31
CA ARG A 343 20.17 5.15 18.17
C ARG A 343 18.87 5.86 18.56
N VAL A 344 17.71 5.28 18.24
CA VAL A 344 16.41 5.95 18.44
C VAL A 344 16.13 6.29 19.90
N PRO A 345 16.39 5.39 20.91
CA PRO A 345 16.16 5.71 22.30
C PRO A 345 17.02 6.90 22.81
N ALA A 346 18.27 6.99 22.37
CA ALA A 346 19.15 8.09 22.74
C ALA A 346 18.69 9.43 22.13
N ALA A 347 18.20 9.42 20.88
CA ALA A 347 17.73 10.62 20.21
C ALA A 347 16.39 11.13 20.77
N LEU A 348 15.47 10.25 21.08
CA LEU A 348 14.17 10.61 21.65
C LEU A 348 14.24 10.97 23.13
N GLY A 349 15.07 10.26 23.90
CA GLY A 349 15.15 10.39 25.35
C GLY A 349 13.85 9.97 26.08
N PRO A 350 13.74 10.22 27.39
CA PRO A 350 12.50 10.00 28.13
C PRO A 350 11.36 10.87 27.61
N CYS A 351 10.18 10.28 27.44
CA CYS A 351 8.96 11.03 27.13
C CYS A 351 8.54 11.85 28.34
N ARG A 352 8.48 13.17 28.17
CA ARG A 352 8.06 14.12 29.20
C ARG A 352 6.82 14.92 28.79
N GLU A 353 6.30 14.62 27.62
CA GLU A 353 5.16 15.32 27.02
C GLU A 353 3.86 14.61 27.38
N ALA A 354 2.79 15.38 27.56
CA ALA A 354 1.45 14.82 27.65
C ALA A 354 1.05 14.19 26.30
N PRO A 355 0.23 13.13 26.31
CA PRO A 355 -0.33 12.59 25.08
C PRO A 355 -1.02 13.70 24.27
N PRO A 356 -0.94 13.66 22.93
CA PRO A 356 -1.64 14.64 22.11
C PRO A 356 -3.14 14.61 22.35
N ALA A 357 -3.78 15.76 22.21
CA ALA A 357 -5.24 15.82 22.25
C ALA A 357 -5.83 14.92 21.15
N PRO A 358 -6.92 14.19 21.42
CA PRO A 358 -7.54 13.37 20.38
C PRO A 358 -7.98 14.25 19.20
N PRO A 359 -7.85 13.76 17.96
CA PRO A 359 -8.32 14.49 16.80
C PRO A 359 -9.85 14.73 16.88
N PRO A 360 -10.36 15.79 16.26
CA PRO A 360 -11.80 16.01 16.12
C PRO A 360 -12.50 14.80 15.48
N PRO A 361 -13.79 14.56 15.77
CA PRO A 361 -14.54 13.45 15.20
C PRO A 361 -14.57 13.49 13.67
N LEU A 362 -14.40 12.33 13.03
CA LEU A 362 -14.53 12.19 11.59
C LEU A 362 -16.00 12.36 11.16
N PRO A 363 -16.33 13.32 10.29
CA PRO A 363 -17.67 13.46 9.77
C PRO A 363 -18.02 12.31 8.80
N ARG A 364 -19.32 12.10 8.57
CA ARG A 364 -19.82 11.19 7.52
C ARG A 364 -20.44 12.03 6.41
N PRO A 365 -19.65 12.45 5.40
CA PRO A 365 -20.11 13.29 4.30
C PRO A 365 -21.19 12.59 3.46
N GLU A 366 -22.13 13.38 2.93
CA GLU A 366 -23.09 12.95 1.92
C GLU A 366 -22.38 12.76 0.58
N ARG A 367 -22.55 11.62 -0.08
CA ARG A 367 -22.12 11.43 -1.47
C ARG A 367 -23.17 12.03 -2.42
N VAL A 368 -22.77 13.05 -3.19
CA VAL A 368 -23.65 13.82 -4.08
C VAL A 368 -23.58 13.31 -5.52
N CYS A 369 -22.39 12.86 -5.96
CA CYS A 369 -22.17 12.28 -7.26
C CYS A 369 -21.19 11.10 -7.19
N THR A 370 -21.02 10.37 -8.28
CA THR A 370 -20.08 9.26 -8.34
C THR A 370 -18.64 9.75 -8.26
N VAL A 371 -17.73 8.87 -7.79
CA VAL A 371 -16.29 9.15 -7.76
C VAL A 371 -15.79 9.52 -9.16
N ARG A 372 -16.31 8.84 -10.19
CA ARG A 372 -15.94 9.11 -11.59
C ARG A 372 -16.37 10.50 -12.04
N GLU A 373 -17.62 10.88 -11.82
CA GLU A 373 -18.12 12.21 -12.16
C GLU A 373 -17.27 13.31 -11.51
N ALA A 374 -17.00 13.17 -10.21
CA ALA A 374 -16.21 14.15 -9.47
C ALA A 374 -14.77 14.27 -9.99
N LEU A 375 -14.07 13.16 -10.22
CA LEU A 375 -12.66 13.17 -10.62
C LEU A 375 -12.46 13.67 -12.06
N PHE A 376 -13.45 13.53 -12.94
CA PHE A 376 -13.36 13.97 -14.32
C PHE A 376 -14.03 15.33 -14.59
N ALA A 377 -14.75 15.89 -13.61
CA ALA A 377 -15.32 17.23 -13.72
C ALA A 377 -14.22 18.33 -13.64
N PRO A 378 -14.48 19.51 -14.20
CA PRO A 378 -13.64 20.69 -13.94
C PRO A 378 -13.60 21.02 -12.44
N GLN A 379 -12.42 21.35 -11.94
CA GLN A 379 -12.15 21.57 -10.53
C GLN A 379 -11.42 22.90 -10.31
N THR A 380 -11.52 23.44 -9.12
CA THR A 380 -10.74 24.57 -8.64
C THR A 380 -10.27 24.34 -7.21
N SER A 381 -9.06 24.79 -6.89
CA SER A 381 -8.56 24.78 -5.52
C SER A 381 -9.04 26.02 -4.80
N CYS A 382 -9.53 25.84 -3.56
CA CYS A 382 -9.93 26.98 -2.72
C CYS A 382 -9.51 26.76 -1.26
N PRO A 383 -9.44 27.83 -0.45
CA PRO A 383 -9.17 27.69 0.98
C PRO A 383 -10.15 26.73 1.66
N ALA A 384 -9.66 25.94 2.62
CA ALA A 384 -10.48 24.91 3.32
C ALA A 384 -11.79 25.48 3.89
N GLN A 385 -11.76 26.70 4.44
CA GLN A 385 -12.96 27.40 4.92
C GLN A 385 -13.98 27.67 3.81
N ALA A 386 -13.53 28.02 2.62
CA ALA A 386 -14.40 28.31 1.45
C ALA A 386 -14.88 27.04 0.75
N ALA A 387 -14.29 25.87 1.07
CA ALA A 387 -14.68 24.58 0.53
C ALA A 387 -15.93 24.01 1.20
N ILE A 388 -16.31 24.51 2.37
CA ILE A 388 -17.49 24.01 3.12
C ILE A 388 -18.77 24.15 2.28
N GLY A 389 -19.57 23.07 2.24
CA GLY A 389 -20.79 22.98 1.44
C GLY A 389 -20.57 22.63 -0.03
N ARG A 390 -19.33 22.73 -0.54
CA ARG A 390 -18.97 22.36 -1.92
C ARG A 390 -18.73 20.86 -2.05
N ILE A 391 -18.66 20.37 -3.28
CA ILE A 391 -18.41 18.96 -3.58
C ILE A 391 -16.91 18.78 -3.78
N CYS A 392 -16.32 17.82 -3.07
CA CYS A 392 -14.91 17.48 -3.17
C CYS A 392 -14.57 16.92 -4.56
N GLY A 393 -13.55 17.49 -5.21
CA GLY A 393 -12.99 17.03 -6.48
C GLY A 393 -11.74 16.16 -6.30
N ALA A 394 -11.03 16.30 -5.17
CA ALA A 394 -9.82 15.52 -4.90
C ALA A 394 -10.15 14.05 -4.63
N PRO A 395 -9.31 13.09 -5.05
CA PRO A 395 -9.52 11.68 -4.69
C PRO A 395 -9.65 11.48 -3.19
N THR A 396 -8.77 12.11 -2.42
CA THR A 396 -8.75 12.08 -0.95
C THR A 396 -8.25 13.42 -0.42
N VAL A 397 -8.81 13.90 0.67
CA VAL A 397 -8.31 15.07 1.41
C VAL A 397 -7.71 14.60 2.73
N ALA A 398 -6.52 15.10 3.06
CA ALA A 398 -5.67 14.65 4.17
C ALA A 398 -5.28 13.16 4.06
N CYS A 399 -4.47 12.82 3.05
CA CYS A 399 -3.87 11.48 2.95
C CYS A 399 -2.44 11.60 2.37
N PRO A 400 -1.37 11.36 3.13
CA PRO A 400 -1.34 10.92 4.53
C PRO A 400 -1.98 11.93 5.49
N PRO A 401 -2.61 11.48 6.59
CA PRO A 401 -2.73 10.13 7.13
C PRO A 401 -3.64 9.21 6.28
N ALA A 402 -4.07 8.06 6.79
CA ALA A 402 -4.62 6.98 5.99
C ALA A 402 -6.12 7.11 5.68
N VAL A 403 -6.89 7.72 6.58
CA VAL A 403 -8.36 7.87 6.45
C VAL A 403 -8.67 9.26 5.93
N PRO A 404 -9.20 9.39 4.70
CA PRO A 404 -9.56 10.70 4.16
C PRO A 404 -10.74 11.32 4.92
N ILE A 405 -10.64 12.61 5.20
CA ILE A 405 -11.72 13.41 5.80
C ILE A 405 -12.91 13.45 4.83
N VAL A 406 -12.63 13.75 3.57
CA VAL A 406 -13.57 13.72 2.45
C VAL A 406 -12.93 13.10 1.23
N THR A 407 -13.76 12.55 0.34
CA THR A 407 -13.33 11.95 -0.93
C THR A 407 -14.11 12.55 -2.10
N ALA A 408 -13.63 12.31 -3.31
CA ALA A 408 -14.28 12.78 -4.54
C ALA A 408 -15.78 12.43 -4.58
N GLY A 409 -16.60 13.42 -4.89
CA GLY A 409 -18.06 13.31 -4.98
C GLY A 409 -18.81 13.50 -3.66
N GLU A 410 -18.11 13.66 -2.54
CA GLU A 410 -18.70 13.95 -1.25
C GLU A 410 -18.87 15.47 -1.05
N ARG A 411 -19.97 15.89 -0.43
CA ARG A 411 -20.18 17.26 0.05
C ARG A 411 -19.37 17.50 1.30
N ILE A 412 -18.55 18.55 1.30
CA ILE A 412 -17.68 18.90 2.43
C ILE A 412 -18.54 19.49 3.55
N PRO A 413 -18.74 18.78 4.67
CA PRO A 413 -19.56 19.28 5.76
C PRO A 413 -18.79 20.28 6.64
N GLU A 414 -19.50 21.12 7.37
CA GLU A 414 -18.89 22.08 8.30
C GLU A 414 -18.01 21.39 9.35
N GLN A 415 -18.39 20.20 9.79
CA GLN A 415 -17.65 19.38 10.75
C GLN A 415 -16.27 18.91 10.24
N ALA A 416 -15.97 19.05 8.94
CA ALA A 416 -14.65 18.76 8.39
C ALA A 416 -13.60 19.84 8.73
N LEU A 417 -14.04 21.09 8.98
CA LEU A 417 -13.14 22.23 9.19
C LEU A 417 -12.18 22.04 10.38
N PRO A 418 -12.63 21.61 11.58
CA PRO A 418 -11.72 21.34 12.69
C PRO A 418 -10.65 20.29 12.37
N LEU A 419 -10.99 19.26 11.57
CA LEU A 419 -10.02 18.25 11.10
C LEU A 419 -9.05 18.83 10.08
N PHE A 420 -9.50 19.66 9.14
CA PHE A 420 -8.62 20.37 8.23
C PHE A 420 -7.56 21.18 8.98
N GLN A 421 -8.01 21.93 10.01
CA GLN A 421 -7.11 22.72 10.86
C GLN A 421 -6.14 21.83 11.65
N TYR A 422 -6.62 20.74 12.24
CA TYR A 422 -5.79 19.80 13.03
C TYR A 422 -4.69 19.16 12.21
N TYR A 423 -4.97 18.76 10.95
CA TYR A 423 -4.00 18.14 10.05
C TYR A 423 -3.33 19.11 9.07
N GLY A 424 -3.53 20.42 9.22
CA GLY A 424 -2.87 21.44 8.41
C GLY A 424 -3.32 21.46 6.94
N VAL A 425 -4.57 21.10 6.64
CA VAL A 425 -5.14 21.18 5.30
C VAL A 425 -5.56 22.64 5.02
N GLU A 426 -4.78 23.32 4.21
CA GLU A 426 -5.02 24.73 3.89
C GLU A 426 -5.97 24.92 2.70
N THR A 427 -5.89 24.03 1.71
CA THR A 427 -6.68 24.11 0.47
C THR A 427 -7.32 22.77 0.13
N VAL A 428 -8.45 22.81 -0.56
CA VAL A 428 -9.18 21.64 -1.05
C VAL A 428 -9.62 21.86 -2.49
N ASP A 429 -9.45 20.85 -3.34
CA ASP A 429 -9.98 20.87 -4.70
C ASP A 429 -11.47 20.52 -4.68
N VAL A 430 -12.28 21.37 -5.30
CA VAL A 430 -13.73 21.27 -5.33
C VAL A 430 -14.24 21.41 -6.76
N LEU A 431 -15.41 20.87 -7.03
CA LEU A 431 -16.04 21.00 -8.36
C LEU A 431 -16.39 22.47 -8.64
N LEU A 432 -16.27 22.87 -9.92
CA LEU A 432 -16.67 24.20 -10.40
C LEU A 432 -18.19 24.41 -10.36
#